data_e2f1b81f830160276ade199e2ad73f12
#
_entry.id   e2f1b81f830160276ade199e2ad73f12
#
_cell.length_a   1.000
_cell.length_b   1.000
_cell.length_c   1.000
_cell.angle_alpha   90.00
_cell.angle_beta   90.00
_cell.angle_gamma   90.00
#
_symmetry.space_group_name_H-M   'P 1'
#
loop_
_entity.id
_entity.type
_entity.pdbx_description
1 polymer ?
#
loop_
_entity_poly.entity_id
_entity_poly.type
_entity_poly.pdbx_seq_one_letter_code
_entity_poly.pdbx_strand_id
1 'polypeptide(L)'
;MPNFLRCLSLSVLLAAAIGVVDSANAQPKVTNFKAAAVAYDPQWGDLEGNITRIAKAVQEVADQGVKLMVFPEQATIGYIFDDFEMVRPYLDTIPGKTTEAIARVTREKKVYVSVGIAEIDTDSGLGFNSVALIGPDGYIGKYRKHGLNWQDQRWVSQGNLGFPVFDTEIGRITMIICYDDTYWQYGRLAALHGVDIILWSSASDRVMPGTPKKQATGNHSTVANVQYLAKFSGSWVVAATRNGIETNPITQQQLFYNGGSSIWRPDGNKVAQAEVLPPEVLKPGVHGVITADIDLSVGKPFQADLLQRRRPELYGLLSLFRSPTNADATTTVSQPIIAAQAASSKDKTAYDPAPTGGLLVLPALFLSGPESTNDAPALEVQGGASETLMAELAKRGKGYVVGSYAQKRENLAFHTVALAGPDGQIIARYDATHPDPKAAWASQGNRFVVVPTSIGRIGLTLGEELEVSEVFGHLSAQRADIIAAPARQIGGVTLQIDPKLMLTQHPPNTPFVPYAAAKLSQTWLVTAGWNGSEPSTWLFGPEPVIETAPRRNAAGSNRVEYRITTPWPGTYINQQKLIDGQLPLNTIPLVLDTKSKCFQDWKQASGWLRACW
;
A
#
# COMPACT_ATOMS: atom_id res chain seq x y z
N MET A 1 68.05 -41.08 -14.24
CA MET A 1 67.23 -41.29 -15.43
C MET A 1 65.81 -41.65 -15.00
N PRO A 2 64.84 -40.93 -15.39
CA PRO A 2 63.56 -40.95 -14.80
C PRO A 2 62.51 -41.69 -15.66
N ASN A 3 61.56 -42.33 -15.00
CA ASN A 3 60.40 -42.89 -15.66
C ASN A 3 59.19 -41.99 -15.44
N PHE A 4 58.68 -41.50 -16.53
CA PHE A 4 57.38 -40.81 -16.61
C PHE A 4 56.24 -41.84 -16.58
N LEU A 5 55.42 -41.81 -15.56
CA LEU A 5 54.14 -42.48 -15.54
C LEU A 5 53.05 -41.48 -15.92
N ARG A 6 52.40 -41.73 -17.04
CA ARG A 6 51.19 -41.02 -17.49
C ARG A 6 49.98 -41.48 -16.65
N CYS A 7 49.38 -40.58 -15.87
CA CYS A 7 48.04 -40.75 -15.36
C CYS A 7 47.04 -40.26 -16.39
N LEU A 8 46.30 -41.15 -16.99
CA LEU A 8 45.06 -40.83 -17.69
C LEU A 8 43.99 -40.51 -16.64
N SER A 9 43.59 -39.28 -16.57
CA SER A 9 42.40 -38.86 -15.80
C SER A 9 41.13 -39.07 -16.67
N LEU A 10 40.34 -40.04 -16.29
CA LEU A 10 39.01 -40.25 -16.82
C LEU A 10 38.09 -39.21 -16.20
N SER A 11 37.80 -38.12 -16.93
CA SER A 11 36.80 -37.15 -16.54
C SER A 11 35.42 -37.73 -16.86
N VAL A 12 34.75 -38.29 -15.85
CA VAL A 12 33.32 -38.60 -15.91
C VAL A 12 32.58 -37.30 -15.77
N LEU A 13 32.03 -36.80 -16.87
CA LEU A 13 31.03 -35.74 -16.88
C LEU A 13 29.74 -36.29 -16.25
N LEU A 14 29.56 -36.03 -14.97
CA LEU A 14 28.25 -36.15 -14.31
C LEU A 14 27.45 -34.91 -14.68
N ALA A 15 26.72 -34.96 -15.77
CA ALA A 15 25.66 -33.99 -16.06
C ALA A 15 24.56 -34.18 -15.01
N ALA A 16 24.66 -33.46 -13.90
CA ALA A 16 23.53 -33.28 -13.01
C ALA A 16 22.49 -32.49 -13.80
N ALA A 17 21.51 -33.18 -14.33
CA ALA A 17 20.26 -32.60 -14.77
C ALA A 17 19.62 -31.98 -13.52
N ILE A 18 19.93 -30.71 -13.24
CA ILE A 18 19.10 -29.88 -12.39
C ILE A 18 17.82 -29.75 -13.20
N GLY A 19 16.85 -30.61 -12.90
CA GLY A 19 15.48 -30.41 -13.30
C GLY A 19 15.06 -29.08 -12.68
N VAL A 20 15.17 -28.02 -13.45
CA VAL A 20 14.32 -26.85 -13.25
C VAL A 20 12.91 -27.41 -13.36
N VAL A 21 12.30 -27.68 -12.21
CA VAL A 21 10.85 -27.81 -12.15
C VAL A 21 10.34 -26.45 -12.57
N ASP A 22 10.20 -26.28 -13.89
CA ASP A 22 9.28 -25.30 -14.43
C ASP A 22 7.94 -25.63 -13.77
N SER A 23 7.62 -24.90 -12.69
CA SER A 23 6.26 -24.79 -12.26
C SER A 23 5.58 -24.06 -13.44
N ALA A 24 5.17 -24.85 -14.44
CA ALA A 24 4.39 -24.36 -15.53
C ALA A 24 3.22 -23.63 -14.90
N ASN A 25 3.29 -22.29 -14.88
CA ASN A 25 2.18 -21.45 -14.51
C ASN A 25 1.03 -21.88 -15.43
N ALA A 26 0.09 -22.66 -14.88
CA ALA A 26 -1.05 -23.11 -15.64
C ALA A 26 -1.76 -21.85 -16.13
N GLN A 27 -1.77 -21.64 -17.44
CA GLN A 27 -2.48 -20.51 -18.04
C GLN A 27 -3.95 -20.62 -17.65
N PRO A 28 -4.58 -19.51 -17.23
CA PRO A 28 -6.00 -19.55 -16.90
C PRO A 28 -6.80 -20.00 -18.12
N LYS A 29 -7.73 -20.93 -17.90
CA LYS A 29 -8.60 -21.43 -18.97
C LYS A 29 -9.71 -20.44 -19.32
N VAL A 30 -10.07 -19.58 -18.38
CA VAL A 30 -11.09 -18.54 -18.53
C VAL A 30 -10.47 -17.20 -18.20
N THR A 31 -10.27 -16.37 -19.22
CA THR A 31 -9.62 -15.05 -19.10
C THR A 31 -10.61 -13.90 -18.95
N ASN A 32 -11.86 -14.10 -19.31
CA ASN A 32 -12.94 -13.11 -19.21
C ASN A 32 -14.14 -13.71 -18.48
N PHE A 33 -14.56 -13.07 -17.41
CA PHE A 33 -15.69 -13.52 -16.61
C PHE A 33 -16.24 -12.41 -15.73
N LYS A 34 -17.45 -12.59 -15.22
CA LYS A 34 -18.08 -11.67 -14.29
C LYS A 34 -17.70 -12.00 -12.84
N ALA A 35 -17.18 -11.02 -12.12
CA ALA A 35 -16.94 -11.10 -10.69
C ALA A 35 -17.93 -10.24 -9.89
N ALA A 36 -18.16 -10.60 -8.63
CA ALA A 36 -19.01 -9.85 -7.72
C ALA A 36 -18.34 -9.60 -6.37
N ALA A 37 -18.51 -8.39 -5.84
CA ALA A 37 -18.31 -8.07 -4.44
C ALA A 37 -19.68 -8.00 -3.76
N VAL A 38 -19.87 -8.80 -2.70
CA VAL A 38 -21.15 -8.95 -2.02
C VAL A 38 -21.13 -8.14 -0.74
N ALA A 39 -21.95 -7.09 -0.67
CA ALA A 39 -22.18 -6.35 0.57
C ALA A 39 -23.10 -7.17 1.46
N TYR A 40 -22.57 -7.74 2.53
CA TYR A 40 -23.27 -8.69 3.40
C TYR A 40 -23.11 -8.31 4.87
N ASP A 41 -24.20 -8.41 5.63
CA ASP A 41 -24.20 -8.23 7.08
C ASP A 41 -24.61 -9.53 7.79
N PRO A 42 -23.74 -10.14 8.63
CA PRO A 42 -24.08 -11.35 9.37
C PRO A 42 -24.94 -11.04 10.61
N GLN A 43 -25.70 -12.02 11.04
CA GLN A 43 -26.27 -12.04 12.39
C GLN A 43 -25.16 -12.37 13.39
N TRP A 44 -24.95 -11.51 14.39
CA TRP A 44 -23.94 -11.75 15.43
C TRP A 44 -24.15 -13.09 16.14
N GLY A 45 -23.07 -13.90 16.21
CA GLY A 45 -23.06 -15.20 16.90
C GLY A 45 -23.92 -16.31 16.28
N ASP A 46 -24.50 -16.10 15.09
CA ASP A 46 -25.36 -17.10 14.42
C ASP A 46 -24.62 -17.83 13.29
N LEU A 47 -23.66 -18.68 13.65
CA LEU A 47 -22.84 -19.42 12.67
C LEU A 47 -23.69 -20.19 11.65
N GLU A 48 -24.61 -21.03 12.09
CA GLU A 48 -25.41 -21.90 11.20
C GLU A 48 -26.37 -21.12 10.30
N GLY A 49 -27.03 -20.08 10.87
CA GLY A 49 -27.91 -19.21 10.11
C GLY A 49 -27.13 -18.38 9.08
N ASN A 50 -25.94 -17.86 9.42
CA ASN A 50 -25.09 -17.13 8.48
C ASN A 50 -24.58 -18.04 7.36
N ILE A 51 -24.14 -19.28 7.65
CA ILE A 51 -23.77 -20.28 6.63
C ILE A 51 -24.91 -20.49 5.64
N THR A 52 -26.14 -20.67 6.15
CA THR A 52 -27.33 -20.86 5.31
C THR A 52 -27.61 -19.66 4.42
N ARG A 53 -27.53 -18.42 4.98
CA ARG A 53 -27.73 -17.17 4.24
C ARG A 53 -26.67 -16.95 3.16
N ILE A 54 -25.39 -17.26 3.48
CA ILE A 54 -24.28 -17.15 2.52
C ILE A 54 -24.46 -18.16 1.39
N ALA A 55 -24.74 -19.44 1.69
CA ALA A 55 -24.94 -20.47 0.67
C ALA A 55 -26.09 -20.11 -0.30
N LYS A 56 -27.19 -19.58 0.24
CA LYS A 56 -28.30 -19.08 -0.56
C LYS A 56 -27.88 -17.89 -1.44
N ALA A 57 -27.15 -16.92 -0.88
CA ALA A 57 -26.66 -15.77 -1.63
C ALA A 57 -25.71 -16.19 -2.76
N VAL A 58 -24.82 -17.17 -2.52
CA VAL A 58 -23.94 -17.73 -3.56
C VAL A 58 -24.75 -18.29 -4.73
N GLN A 59 -25.81 -19.04 -4.43
CA GLN A 59 -26.68 -19.60 -5.46
C GLN A 59 -27.36 -18.50 -6.28
N GLU A 60 -27.98 -17.51 -5.61
CA GLU A 60 -28.72 -16.42 -6.26
C GLU A 60 -27.80 -15.52 -7.12
N VAL A 61 -26.57 -15.27 -6.66
CA VAL A 61 -25.59 -14.48 -7.41
C VAL A 61 -25.00 -15.29 -8.58
N ALA A 62 -24.78 -16.61 -8.39
CA ALA A 62 -24.33 -17.48 -9.47
C ALA A 62 -25.34 -17.55 -10.62
N ASP A 63 -26.66 -17.55 -10.31
CA ASP A 63 -27.73 -17.57 -11.31
C ASP A 63 -27.77 -16.29 -12.17
N GLN A 64 -27.05 -15.22 -11.78
CA GLN A 64 -26.84 -14.01 -12.56
C GLN A 64 -25.62 -14.09 -13.49
N GLY A 65 -24.98 -15.25 -13.62
CA GLY A 65 -23.82 -15.50 -14.46
C GLY A 65 -22.49 -15.05 -13.83
N VAL A 66 -22.45 -14.81 -12.52
CA VAL A 66 -21.22 -14.47 -11.80
C VAL A 66 -20.37 -15.70 -11.60
N LYS A 67 -19.07 -15.61 -11.89
CA LYS A 67 -18.09 -16.69 -11.78
C LYS A 67 -17.26 -16.65 -10.51
N LEU A 68 -17.00 -15.45 -9.97
CA LEU A 68 -16.22 -15.22 -8.75
C LEU A 68 -16.99 -14.29 -7.80
N MET A 69 -17.12 -14.68 -6.54
CA MET A 69 -17.80 -13.90 -5.50
C MET A 69 -16.91 -13.71 -4.30
N VAL A 70 -16.92 -12.49 -3.74
CA VAL A 70 -16.18 -12.16 -2.52
C VAL A 70 -17.16 -11.70 -1.46
N PHE A 71 -17.10 -12.33 -0.28
CA PHE A 71 -17.84 -11.96 0.91
C PHE A 71 -16.95 -11.24 1.91
N PRO A 72 -17.52 -10.45 2.83
CA PRO A 72 -16.76 -9.69 3.81
C PRO A 72 -15.98 -10.55 4.81
N GLU A 73 -15.11 -9.87 5.56
CA GLU A 73 -14.45 -10.36 6.76
C GLU A 73 -15.48 -10.76 7.82
N GLN A 74 -15.21 -11.88 8.54
CA GLN A 74 -16.07 -12.38 9.61
C GLN A 74 -17.55 -12.53 9.21
N ALA A 75 -17.79 -12.92 7.96
CA ALA A 75 -19.15 -13.06 7.41
C ALA A 75 -19.97 -14.15 8.11
N THR A 76 -19.32 -15.07 8.82
CA THR A 76 -19.98 -16.21 9.47
C THR A 76 -20.52 -15.93 10.86
N ILE A 77 -19.98 -14.95 11.60
CA ILE A 77 -20.38 -14.77 13.01
C ILE A 77 -20.50 -13.32 13.47
N GLY A 78 -20.04 -12.34 12.67
CA GLY A 78 -19.88 -10.96 13.12
C GLY A 78 -18.46 -10.69 13.63
N TYR A 79 -18.21 -9.49 14.15
CA TYR A 79 -16.86 -9.01 14.39
C TYR A 79 -16.57 -8.60 15.85
N ILE A 80 -17.61 -8.18 16.61
CA ILE A 80 -17.44 -7.63 17.95
C ILE A 80 -17.42 -8.75 19.00
N PHE A 81 -16.24 -9.18 19.41
CA PHE A 81 -16.01 -10.09 20.52
C PHE A 81 -14.93 -9.52 21.44
N ASP A 82 -15.14 -9.58 22.76
CA ASP A 82 -14.23 -8.96 23.72
C ASP A 82 -13.00 -9.81 24.04
N ASP A 83 -13.14 -11.13 23.94
CA ASP A 83 -12.06 -12.07 24.19
C ASP A 83 -12.27 -13.41 23.47
N PHE A 84 -11.32 -14.31 23.62
CA PHE A 84 -11.34 -15.64 23.00
C PHE A 84 -12.47 -16.53 23.56
N GLU A 85 -12.78 -16.45 24.84
CA GLU A 85 -13.82 -17.29 25.45
C GLU A 85 -15.22 -16.91 24.93
N MET A 86 -15.44 -15.62 24.67
CA MET A 86 -16.71 -15.16 24.10
C MET A 86 -16.91 -15.65 22.66
N VAL A 87 -15.86 -15.66 21.84
CA VAL A 87 -15.95 -16.06 20.42
C VAL A 87 -15.87 -17.57 20.23
N ARG A 88 -15.21 -18.29 21.11
CA ARG A 88 -14.91 -19.72 21.00
C ARG A 88 -16.10 -20.62 20.62
N PRO A 89 -17.33 -20.43 21.14
CA PRO A 89 -18.48 -21.25 20.76
C PRO A 89 -18.91 -21.13 19.29
N TYR A 90 -18.48 -20.07 18.61
CA TYR A 90 -18.90 -19.73 17.23
C TYR A 90 -17.80 -19.98 16.20
N LEU A 91 -16.61 -20.41 16.63
CA LEU A 91 -15.49 -20.68 15.72
C LEU A 91 -15.75 -21.93 14.86
N ASP A 92 -15.32 -21.88 13.60
CA ASP A 92 -15.37 -23.00 12.67
C ASP A 92 -13.96 -23.43 12.27
N THR A 93 -13.79 -24.66 11.85
CA THR A 93 -12.53 -25.14 11.26
C THR A 93 -12.47 -24.78 9.77
N ILE A 94 -11.26 -24.70 9.21
CA ILE A 94 -11.07 -24.54 7.76
C ILE A 94 -10.08 -25.61 7.25
N PRO A 95 -10.55 -26.62 6.47
CA PRO A 95 -11.94 -26.84 6.05
C PRO A 95 -12.86 -27.21 7.21
N GLY A 96 -14.16 -26.90 7.08
CA GLY A 96 -15.18 -27.14 8.09
C GLY A 96 -16.59 -26.91 7.56
N LYS A 97 -17.55 -26.71 8.45
CA LYS A 97 -18.98 -26.59 8.12
C LYS A 97 -19.25 -25.52 7.06
N THR A 98 -18.63 -24.32 7.22
CA THR A 98 -18.79 -23.22 6.29
C THR A 98 -18.30 -23.59 4.89
N THR A 99 -17.08 -24.10 4.80
CA THR A 99 -16.48 -24.47 3.50
C THR A 99 -17.23 -25.62 2.84
N GLU A 100 -17.73 -26.58 3.59
CA GLU A 100 -18.52 -27.71 3.07
C GLU A 100 -19.89 -27.28 2.54
N ALA A 101 -20.58 -26.38 3.26
CA ALA A 101 -21.87 -25.87 2.82
C ALA A 101 -21.75 -25.06 1.51
N ILE A 102 -20.75 -24.18 1.43
CA ILE A 102 -20.48 -23.39 0.22
C ILE A 102 -20.00 -24.29 -0.92
N ALA A 103 -19.16 -25.31 -0.64
CA ALA A 103 -18.66 -26.24 -1.64
C ALA A 103 -19.77 -27.03 -2.35
N ARG A 104 -20.89 -27.29 -1.70
CA ARG A 104 -22.05 -27.90 -2.38
C ARG A 104 -22.56 -27.01 -3.50
N VAL A 105 -22.71 -25.72 -3.23
CA VAL A 105 -23.21 -24.76 -4.23
C VAL A 105 -22.16 -24.45 -5.30
N THR A 106 -20.88 -24.28 -4.93
CA THR A 106 -19.83 -23.99 -5.91
C THR A 106 -19.59 -25.13 -6.90
N ARG A 107 -19.75 -26.39 -6.47
CA ARG A 107 -19.68 -27.55 -7.36
C ARG A 107 -20.84 -27.58 -8.34
N GLU A 108 -22.06 -27.30 -7.88
CA GLU A 108 -23.26 -27.27 -8.73
C GLU A 108 -23.19 -26.16 -9.76
N LYS A 109 -22.85 -24.91 -9.31
CA LYS A 109 -22.85 -23.70 -10.14
C LYS A 109 -21.55 -23.49 -10.90
N LYS A 110 -20.50 -24.25 -10.62
CA LYS A 110 -19.15 -24.10 -11.21
C LYS A 110 -18.57 -22.70 -11.01
N VAL A 111 -18.64 -22.18 -9.78
CA VAL A 111 -18.21 -20.84 -9.38
C VAL A 111 -17.13 -20.87 -8.30
N TYR A 112 -16.49 -19.72 -8.06
CA TYR A 112 -15.50 -19.50 -7.00
C TYR A 112 -16.07 -18.54 -5.96
N VAL A 113 -15.78 -18.81 -4.69
CA VAL A 113 -16.25 -18.01 -3.55
C VAL A 113 -15.10 -17.77 -2.58
N SER A 114 -14.90 -16.52 -2.18
CA SER A 114 -14.06 -16.13 -1.03
C SER A 114 -14.95 -15.67 0.11
N VAL A 115 -14.77 -16.22 1.32
CA VAL A 115 -15.61 -15.91 2.48
C VAL A 115 -14.81 -15.79 3.77
N GLY A 116 -15.09 -14.74 4.55
CA GLY A 116 -14.47 -14.50 5.86
C GLY A 116 -15.07 -15.41 6.95
N ILE A 117 -14.19 -16.09 7.68
CA ILE A 117 -14.53 -17.11 8.70
C ILE A 117 -13.73 -16.84 9.97
N ALA A 118 -14.39 -16.90 11.12
CA ALA A 118 -13.71 -17.00 12.41
C ALA A 118 -13.22 -18.45 12.59
N GLU A 119 -11.92 -18.63 12.48
CA GLU A 119 -11.30 -19.96 12.45
C GLU A 119 -10.79 -20.39 13.83
N ILE A 120 -11.00 -21.66 14.17
CA ILE A 120 -10.23 -22.37 15.19
C ILE A 120 -9.27 -23.34 14.51
N ASP A 121 -7.99 -23.20 14.80
CA ASP A 121 -6.98 -24.18 14.39
C ASP A 121 -6.90 -25.29 15.41
N THR A 122 -7.34 -26.48 15.05
CA THR A 122 -7.44 -27.63 15.96
C THR A 122 -6.09 -28.12 16.46
N ASP A 123 -5.03 -27.91 15.70
CA ASP A 123 -3.69 -28.36 16.07
C ASP A 123 -3.06 -27.48 17.16
N SER A 124 -3.27 -26.17 17.09
CA SER A 124 -2.71 -25.20 18.04
C SER A 124 -3.70 -24.72 19.09
N GLY A 125 -5.00 -24.90 18.88
CA GLY A 125 -6.06 -24.34 19.71
C GLY A 125 -6.19 -22.81 19.60
N LEU A 126 -5.58 -22.18 18.58
CA LEU A 126 -5.60 -20.74 18.38
C LEU A 126 -6.75 -20.32 17.48
N GLY A 127 -7.34 -19.16 17.80
CA GLY A 127 -8.31 -18.49 16.93
C GLY A 127 -7.62 -17.62 15.88
N PHE A 128 -8.16 -17.61 14.66
CA PHE A 128 -7.68 -16.77 13.57
C PHE A 128 -8.83 -16.05 12.86
N ASN A 129 -8.56 -14.84 12.41
CA ASN A 129 -9.39 -14.14 11.44
C ASN A 129 -8.95 -14.62 10.05
N SER A 130 -9.78 -15.39 9.38
CA SER A 130 -9.41 -16.12 8.18
C SER A 130 -10.37 -15.89 7.03
N VAL A 131 -9.89 -16.12 5.82
CA VAL A 131 -10.69 -16.14 4.61
C VAL A 131 -10.40 -17.45 3.85
N ALA A 132 -11.43 -18.12 3.38
CA ALA A 132 -11.33 -19.36 2.61
C ALA A 132 -11.71 -19.14 1.16
N LEU A 133 -10.96 -19.75 0.24
CA LEU A 133 -11.29 -19.85 -1.18
C LEU A 133 -11.89 -21.22 -1.47
N ILE A 134 -13.09 -21.23 -2.04
CA ILE A 134 -13.84 -22.43 -2.41
C ILE A 134 -14.15 -22.34 -3.92
N GLY A 135 -13.87 -23.40 -4.66
CA GLY A 135 -14.05 -23.47 -6.10
C GLY A 135 -14.97 -24.59 -6.56
N PRO A 136 -15.03 -24.84 -7.88
CA PRO A 136 -15.86 -25.89 -8.48
C PRO A 136 -15.59 -27.30 -7.96
N ASP A 137 -14.37 -27.56 -7.46
CA ASP A 137 -13.99 -28.86 -6.91
C ASP A 137 -14.03 -28.90 -5.37
N GLY A 138 -14.39 -27.80 -4.73
CA GLY A 138 -14.49 -27.64 -3.28
C GLY A 138 -13.47 -26.67 -2.71
N TYR A 139 -13.05 -26.92 -1.46
CA TYR A 139 -12.07 -26.08 -0.77
C TYR A 139 -10.72 -26.09 -1.49
N ILE A 140 -10.18 -24.88 -1.72
CA ILE A 140 -8.89 -24.66 -2.40
C ILE A 140 -7.80 -24.30 -1.39
N GLY A 141 -8.09 -23.34 -0.51
CA GLY A 141 -7.12 -22.88 0.48
C GLY A 141 -7.63 -21.71 1.31
N LYS A 142 -6.80 -21.24 2.23
CA LYS A 142 -7.13 -20.16 3.16
C LYS A 142 -5.97 -19.17 3.34
N TYR A 143 -6.32 -17.98 3.81
CA TYR A 143 -5.40 -16.98 4.33
C TYR A 143 -5.81 -16.62 5.75
N ARG A 144 -4.84 -16.37 6.62
CA ARG A 144 -5.00 -15.89 7.99
C ARG A 144 -4.48 -14.46 8.11
N LYS A 145 -5.27 -13.53 8.62
CA LYS A 145 -4.95 -12.10 8.71
C LYS A 145 -3.65 -11.84 9.47
N HIS A 146 -2.74 -11.09 8.86
CA HIS A 146 -1.49 -10.64 9.48
C HIS A 146 -1.64 -9.30 10.17
N GLY A 147 -2.23 -8.31 9.49
CA GLY A 147 -2.44 -6.98 10.00
C GLY A 147 -3.60 -6.94 10.97
N LEU A 148 -3.33 -7.21 12.25
CA LEU A 148 -4.36 -7.20 13.29
C LEU A 148 -4.64 -5.77 13.74
N ASN A 149 -5.90 -5.35 13.68
CA ASN A 149 -6.33 -4.12 14.31
C ASN A 149 -6.59 -4.33 15.82
N TRP A 150 -7.02 -3.27 16.51
CA TRP A 150 -7.25 -3.32 17.95
C TRP A 150 -8.37 -4.30 18.37
N GLN A 151 -9.38 -4.53 17.51
CA GLN A 151 -10.46 -5.46 17.79
C GLN A 151 -10.01 -6.92 17.57
N ASP A 152 -9.24 -7.19 16.52
CA ASP A 152 -8.67 -8.50 16.28
C ASP A 152 -7.80 -8.97 17.45
N GLN A 153 -6.95 -8.09 17.99
CA GLN A 153 -6.00 -8.42 19.07
C GLN A 153 -6.66 -8.93 20.34
N ARG A 154 -7.97 -8.81 20.48
CA ARG A 154 -8.71 -9.29 21.63
C ARG A 154 -8.85 -10.81 21.67
N TRP A 155 -8.95 -11.44 20.49
CA TRP A 155 -9.26 -12.87 20.44
C TRP A 155 -8.54 -13.66 19.35
N VAL A 156 -7.95 -13.03 18.32
CA VAL A 156 -7.23 -13.75 17.26
C VAL A 156 -5.73 -13.69 17.43
N SER A 157 -5.08 -14.75 16.99
CA SER A 157 -3.65 -14.81 16.77
C SER A 157 -3.30 -14.28 15.39
N GLN A 158 -2.09 -13.73 15.28
CA GLN A 158 -1.58 -13.28 13.99
C GLN A 158 -1.44 -14.44 13.00
N GLY A 159 -1.78 -14.17 11.74
CA GLY A 159 -1.70 -15.15 10.66
C GLY A 159 -0.29 -15.72 10.47
N ASN A 160 -0.20 -16.99 10.15
CA ASN A 160 1.04 -17.77 10.08
C ASN A 160 1.20 -18.54 8.76
N LEU A 161 0.43 -18.20 7.73
CA LEU A 161 0.44 -18.87 6.43
C LEU A 161 1.22 -18.10 5.35
N GLY A 162 1.85 -16.96 5.70
CA GLY A 162 2.54 -16.10 4.75
C GLY A 162 1.57 -15.42 3.78
N PHE A 163 1.99 -15.31 2.52
CA PHE A 163 1.20 -14.71 1.44
C PHE A 163 0.81 -15.80 0.44
N PRO A 164 -0.30 -16.53 0.64
CA PRO A 164 -0.69 -17.64 -0.23
C PRO A 164 -1.21 -17.13 -1.57
N VAL A 165 -0.87 -17.85 -2.63
CA VAL A 165 -1.34 -17.62 -3.99
C VAL A 165 -1.89 -18.92 -4.54
N PHE A 166 -3.06 -18.88 -5.16
CA PHE A 166 -3.79 -20.02 -5.66
C PHE A 166 -3.94 -19.94 -7.17
N ASP A 167 -3.42 -20.95 -7.87
CA ASP A 167 -3.64 -21.12 -9.30
C ASP A 167 -5.01 -21.74 -9.54
N THR A 168 -5.84 -21.05 -10.30
CA THR A 168 -7.21 -21.48 -10.63
C THR A 168 -7.49 -21.36 -12.13
N GLU A 169 -8.61 -21.92 -12.59
CA GLU A 169 -9.03 -21.79 -13.98
C GLU A 169 -9.34 -20.35 -14.40
N ILE A 170 -9.66 -19.49 -13.41
CA ILE A 170 -10.00 -18.08 -13.62
C ILE A 170 -8.85 -17.12 -13.28
N GLY A 171 -7.62 -17.63 -13.19
CA GLY A 171 -6.43 -16.85 -12.92
C GLY A 171 -5.76 -17.18 -11.59
N ARG A 172 -4.68 -16.48 -11.36
CA ARG A 172 -3.88 -16.56 -10.13
C ARG A 172 -4.44 -15.62 -9.09
N ILE A 173 -4.90 -16.16 -7.97
CA ILE A 173 -5.67 -15.45 -6.94
C ILE A 173 -4.89 -15.40 -5.62
N THR A 174 -4.93 -14.25 -4.97
CA THR A 174 -4.57 -14.11 -3.54
C THR A 174 -5.72 -13.49 -2.75
N MET A 175 -5.68 -13.69 -1.44
CA MET A 175 -6.67 -13.15 -0.51
C MET A 175 -5.96 -12.35 0.58
N ILE A 176 -6.53 -11.22 0.96
CA ILE A 176 -6.09 -10.40 2.10
C ILE A 176 -7.31 -9.89 2.88
N ILE A 177 -7.10 -9.49 4.13
CA ILE A 177 -8.20 -9.14 5.02
C ILE A 177 -8.02 -7.72 5.56
N CYS A 178 -8.98 -6.83 5.27
CA CYS A 178 -9.20 -5.54 5.91
C CYS A 178 -7.89 -4.74 6.09
N TYR A 179 -7.41 -4.61 7.33
CA TYR A 179 -6.25 -3.80 7.73
C TYR A 179 -4.92 -4.21 7.08
N ASP A 180 -4.85 -5.41 6.45
CA ASP A 180 -3.69 -5.81 5.66
C ASP A 180 -3.39 -4.82 4.52
N ASP A 181 -4.42 -4.16 3.99
CA ASP A 181 -4.28 -3.17 2.93
C ASP A 181 -3.57 -1.87 3.36
N THR A 182 -3.31 -1.70 4.64
CA THR A 182 -2.50 -0.60 5.17
C THR A 182 -1.01 -0.74 4.81
N TYR A 183 -0.59 -1.96 4.47
CA TYR A 183 0.80 -2.27 4.16
C TYR A 183 1.03 -2.33 2.65
N TRP A 184 1.85 -1.40 2.13
CA TRP A 184 2.18 -1.34 0.69
C TRP A 184 2.79 -2.62 0.13
N GLN A 185 3.37 -3.44 1.01
CA GLN A 185 4.01 -4.71 0.68
C GLN A 185 3.06 -5.71 0.03
N TYR A 186 1.79 -5.73 0.42
CA TYR A 186 0.82 -6.66 -0.16
C TYR A 186 0.62 -6.44 -1.66
N GLY A 187 0.51 -5.20 -2.10
CA GLY A 187 0.47 -4.88 -3.53
C GLY A 187 1.74 -5.35 -4.24
N ARG A 188 2.90 -5.13 -3.64
CA ARG A 188 4.17 -5.56 -4.23
C ARG A 188 4.32 -7.08 -4.26
N LEU A 189 3.95 -7.79 -3.19
CA LEU A 189 3.94 -9.25 -3.16
C LEU A 189 3.02 -9.83 -4.25
N ALA A 190 1.83 -9.26 -4.42
CA ALA A 190 0.92 -9.67 -5.48
C ALA A 190 1.56 -9.54 -6.87
N ALA A 191 2.21 -8.40 -7.16
CA ALA A 191 2.93 -8.19 -8.41
C ALA A 191 4.06 -9.21 -8.61
N LEU A 192 4.87 -9.46 -7.58
CA LEU A 192 6.00 -10.40 -7.63
C LEU A 192 5.56 -11.85 -7.88
N HIS A 193 4.41 -12.22 -7.35
CA HIS A 193 3.83 -13.55 -7.57
C HIS A 193 2.98 -13.64 -8.84
N GLY A 194 2.89 -12.56 -9.64
CA GLY A 194 2.09 -12.54 -10.85
C GLY A 194 0.60 -12.75 -10.62
N VAL A 195 0.09 -12.26 -9.48
CA VAL A 195 -1.32 -12.38 -9.11
C VAL A 195 -2.20 -11.62 -10.11
N ASP A 196 -3.23 -12.27 -10.61
CA ASP A 196 -4.19 -11.66 -11.52
C ASP A 196 -5.29 -10.91 -10.75
N ILE A 197 -5.71 -11.48 -9.60
CA ILE A 197 -6.84 -10.95 -8.82
C ILE A 197 -6.51 -11.01 -7.33
N ILE A 198 -6.68 -9.88 -6.65
CA ILE A 198 -6.66 -9.77 -5.19
C ILE A 198 -8.10 -9.78 -4.70
N LEU A 199 -8.44 -10.67 -3.79
CA LEU A 199 -9.73 -10.70 -3.10
C LEU A 199 -9.54 -10.06 -1.72
N TRP A 200 -10.23 -8.94 -1.50
CA TRP A 200 -10.15 -8.19 -0.25
C TRP A 200 -11.46 -8.31 0.51
N SER A 201 -11.42 -8.98 1.67
CA SER A 201 -12.57 -9.17 2.57
C SER A 201 -12.42 -8.25 3.78
N SER A 202 -13.43 -7.42 4.08
CA SER A 202 -13.28 -6.42 5.13
C SER A 202 -14.53 -6.23 6.00
N ALA A 203 -14.27 -5.86 7.26
CA ALA A 203 -15.22 -5.28 8.19
C ALA A 203 -14.74 -3.87 8.57
N SER A 204 -14.54 -3.02 7.57
CA SER A 204 -14.00 -1.68 7.76
C SER A 204 -15.00 -0.80 8.51
N ASP A 205 -14.68 -0.55 9.77
CA ASP A 205 -15.50 0.26 10.67
C ASP A 205 -15.23 1.76 10.56
N ARG A 206 -16.16 2.54 11.03
CA ARG A 206 -16.05 3.99 11.19
C ARG A 206 -16.59 4.42 12.54
N VAL A 207 -16.14 5.60 12.96
CA VAL A 207 -16.70 6.26 14.13
C VAL A 207 -18.18 6.60 13.89
N MET A 208 -19.02 6.27 14.84
CA MET A 208 -20.45 6.60 14.77
C MET A 208 -20.66 8.10 14.55
N PRO A 209 -21.56 8.51 13.65
CA PRO A 209 -21.94 9.90 13.50
C PRO A 209 -22.40 10.50 14.84
N GLY A 210 -21.93 11.71 15.12
CA GLY A 210 -22.20 12.39 16.39
C GLY A 210 -21.20 12.10 17.52
N THR A 211 -20.26 11.16 17.35
CA THR A 211 -19.17 10.95 18.30
C THR A 211 -18.32 12.22 18.41
N PRO A 212 -18.07 12.75 19.61
CA PRO A 212 -17.23 13.93 19.78
C PRO A 212 -15.85 13.74 19.16
N LYS A 213 -15.32 14.73 18.42
CA LYS A 213 -14.01 14.66 17.75
C LYS A 213 -12.86 14.25 18.68
N LYS A 214 -12.95 14.56 19.97
CA LYS A 214 -11.95 14.16 20.99
C LYS A 214 -11.94 12.64 21.26
N GLN A 215 -13.03 11.93 20.94
CA GLN A 215 -13.19 10.49 21.12
C GLN A 215 -13.11 9.74 19.77
N ALA A 216 -13.16 10.47 18.68
CA ALA A 216 -12.92 9.92 17.35
C ALA A 216 -11.42 9.60 17.24
N THR A 217 -11.04 8.39 17.56
CA THR A 217 -9.74 7.85 17.15
C THR A 217 -9.78 7.78 15.63
N GLY A 218 -8.96 8.57 14.96
CA GLY A 218 -9.03 8.85 13.53
C GLY A 218 -8.85 7.64 12.62
N ASN A 219 -9.75 6.68 12.70
CA ASN A 219 -9.77 5.55 11.81
C ASN A 219 -10.35 5.96 10.47
N HIS A 220 -9.50 6.03 9.48
CA HIS A 220 -9.93 6.03 8.10
C HIS A 220 -10.45 4.63 7.78
N SER A 221 -11.57 4.58 7.08
CA SER A 221 -12.01 3.33 6.49
C SER A 221 -10.87 2.76 5.63
N THR A 222 -10.47 1.52 5.86
CA THR A 222 -9.46 0.82 5.05
C THR A 222 -9.88 0.70 3.59
N VAL A 223 -11.19 0.82 3.29
CA VAL A 223 -11.69 0.95 1.90
C VAL A 223 -10.94 2.03 1.11
N ALA A 224 -10.40 3.04 1.79
CA ALA A 224 -9.57 4.06 1.17
C ALA A 224 -8.23 3.55 0.61
N ASN A 225 -7.80 2.36 0.98
CA ASN A 225 -6.52 1.78 0.53
C ASN A 225 -6.68 0.84 -0.68
N VAL A 226 -7.90 0.42 -1.00
CA VAL A 226 -8.14 -0.60 -2.05
C VAL A 226 -7.61 -0.16 -3.42
N GLN A 227 -7.69 1.15 -3.72
CA GLN A 227 -7.17 1.69 -4.98
C GLN A 227 -5.65 1.44 -5.12
N TYR A 228 -4.89 1.53 -4.02
CA TYR A 228 -3.46 1.30 -4.08
C TYR A 228 -3.13 -0.17 -4.35
N LEU A 229 -3.90 -1.11 -3.81
CA LEU A 229 -3.71 -2.53 -4.08
C LEU A 229 -3.76 -2.80 -5.59
N ALA A 230 -4.74 -2.24 -6.28
CA ALA A 230 -4.85 -2.36 -7.72
C ALA A 230 -3.68 -1.69 -8.47
N LYS A 231 -3.41 -0.40 -8.18
CA LYS A 231 -2.40 0.39 -8.90
C LYS A 231 -0.98 -0.15 -8.70
N PHE A 232 -0.59 -0.50 -7.47
CA PHE A 232 0.78 -0.93 -7.17
C PHE A 232 1.03 -2.43 -7.31
N SER A 233 -0.02 -3.22 -7.56
CA SER A 233 0.12 -4.64 -7.92
C SER A 233 -0.02 -4.89 -9.42
N GLY A 234 -0.75 -4.05 -10.13
CA GLY A 234 -1.18 -4.32 -11.49
C GLY A 234 -2.18 -5.47 -11.57
N SER A 235 -2.93 -5.74 -10.48
CA SER A 235 -3.93 -6.80 -10.37
C SER A 235 -5.33 -6.20 -10.32
N TRP A 236 -6.32 -6.97 -10.75
CA TRP A 236 -7.70 -6.67 -10.41
C TRP A 236 -7.91 -6.79 -8.90
N VAL A 237 -8.77 -5.97 -8.32
CA VAL A 237 -9.16 -6.08 -6.92
C VAL A 237 -10.68 -6.19 -6.83
N VAL A 238 -11.16 -7.26 -6.19
CA VAL A 238 -12.57 -7.43 -5.83
C VAL A 238 -12.69 -7.29 -4.32
N ALA A 239 -13.29 -6.20 -3.88
CA ALA A 239 -13.31 -5.77 -2.49
C ALA A 239 -14.72 -5.84 -1.91
N ALA A 240 -14.95 -6.72 -0.95
CA ALA A 240 -16.20 -6.84 -0.22
C ALA A 240 -16.05 -6.33 1.21
N THR A 241 -16.97 -5.48 1.67
CA THR A 241 -16.99 -4.98 3.04
C THR A 241 -18.40 -5.00 3.62
N ARG A 242 -18.47 -5.00 4.95
CA ARG A 242 -19.72 -5.03 5.71
C ARG A 242 -20.45 -3.69 5.67
N ASN A 243 -21.73 -3.74 5.99
CA ASN A 243 -22.62 -2.59 6.12
C ASN A 243 -23.27 -2.56 7.50
N GLY A 244 -23.89 -1.41 7.84
CA GLY A 244 -24.80 -1.27 8.97
C GLY A 244 -24.12 -1.22 10.32
N ILE A 245 -24.95 -1.30 11.36
CA ILE A 245 -24.52 -1.27 12.76
C ILE A 245 -24.58 -2.70 13.31
N GLU A 246 -23.43 -3.22 13.74
CA GLU A 246 -23.38 -4.42 14.55
C GLU A 246 -23.42 -4.06 16.02
N THR A 247 -24.19 -4.82 16.78
CA THR A 247 -24.26 -4.70 18.23
C THR A 247 -23.93 -6.04 18.87
N ASN A 248 -22.95 -6.06 19.78
CA ASN A 248 -22.74 -7.20 20.65
C ASN A 248 -23.90 -7.25 21.66
N PRO A 249 -24.72 -8.30 21.68
CA PRO A 249 -25.90 -8.36 22.53
C PRO A 249 -25.59 -8.50 24.02
N ILE A 250 -24.35 -8.91 24.36
CA ILE A 250 -23.88 -9.12 25.73
C ILE A 250 -23.35 -7.80 26.32
N THR A 251 -22.44 -7.15 25.59
CA THR A 251 -21.73 -5.95 26.09
C THR A 251 -22.34 -4.63 25.62
N GLN A 252 -23.30 -4.69 24.68
CA GLN A 252 -23.92 -3.53 24.03
C GLN A 252 -22.93 -2.65 23.24
N GLN A 253 -21.70 -3.12 23.02
CA GLN A 253 -20.74 -2.43 22.15
C GLN A 253 -21.28 -2.39 20.72
N GLN A 254 -21.11 -1.26 20.06
CA GLN A 254 -21.54 -1.06 18.68
C GLN A 254 -20.37 -0.66 17.78
N LEU A 255 -20.35 -1.20 16.56
CA LEU A 255 -19.52 -0.75 15.46
C LEU A 255 -20.41 -0.40 14.25
N PHE A 256 -19.98 0.62 13.53
CA PHE A 256 -20.64 1.06 12.31
C PHE A 256 -19.77 0.73 11.09
N TYR A 257 -20.35 0.00 10.15
CA TYR A 257 -19.75 -0.36 8.86
C TYR A 257 -20.51 0.36 7.75
N ASN A 258 -19.86 1.29 7.07
CA ASN A 258 -20.53 2.12 6.08
C ASN A 258 -20.53 1.58 4.66
N GLY A 259 -20.09 0.35 4.45
CA GLY A 259 -20.07 -0.28 3.13
C GLY A 259 -18.94 0.21 2.25
N GLY A 260 -19.22 0.32 0.95
CA GLY A 260 -18.23 0.72 -0.05
C GLY A 260 -17.53 -0.45 -0.74
N SER A 261 -18.17 -1.65 -0.73
CA SER A 261 -17.71 -2.76 -1.57
C SER A 261 -17.48 -2.29 -3.00
N SER A 262 -16.38 -2.69 -3.63
CA SER A 262 -15.94 -2.09 -4.90
C SER A 262 -15.10 -3.05 -5.74
N ILE A 263 -15.00 -2.77 -7.04
CA ILE A 263 -14.15 -3.52 -7.97
C ILE A 263 -13.24 -2.53 -8.70
N TRP A 264 -11.95 -2.85 -8.78
CA TRP A 264 -10.91 -1.96 -9.29
C TRP A 264 -10.07 -2.64 -10.36
N ARG A 265 -9.75 -1.87 -11.40
CA ARG A 265 -8.86 -2.29 -12.49
C ARG A 265 -7.39 -2.22 -12.08
N PRO A 266 -6.52 -2.97 -12.76
CA PRO A 266 -5.08 -2.95 -12.55
C PRO A 266 -4.39 -1.58 -12.69
N ASP A 267 -4.99 -0.65 -13.41
CA ASP A 267 -4.51 0.73 -13.55
C ASP A 267 -4.85 1.64 -12.36
N GLY A 268 -5.61 1.13 -11.38
CA GLY A 268 -6.08 1.87 -10.22
C GLY A 268 -7.41 2.60 -10.43
N ASN A 269 -8.09 2.38 -11.55
CA ASN A 269 -9.42 2.95 -11.79
C ASN A 269 -10.52 2.07 -11.19
N LYS A 270 -11.48 2.71 -10.54
CA LYS A 270 -12.68 2.05 -10.00
C LYS A 270 -13.67 1.72 -11.13
N VAL A 271 -14.15 0.47 -11.15
CA VAL A 271 -15.14 0.02 -12.14
C VAL A 271 -16.54 0.03 -11.57
N ALA A 272 -16.69 -0.42 -10.32
CA ALA A 272 -17.97 -0.50 -9.66
C ALA A 272 -17.83 -0.26 -8.16
N GLN A 273 -18.86 0.28 -7.52
CA GLN A 273 -18.94 0.48 -6.08
C GLN A 273 -20.38 0.37 -5.59
N ALA A 274 -20.58 -0.27 -4.43
CA ALA A 274 -21.85 -0.27 -3.73
C ALA A 274 -22.19 1.11 -3.17
N GLU A 275 -23.45 1.38 -3.03
CA GLU A 275 -23.91 2.55 -2.31
C GLU A 275 -23.38 2.54 -0.87
N VAL A 276 -22.93 3.71 -0.42
CA VAL A 276 -22.53 3.93 0.97
C VAL A 276 -23.78 4.20 1.79
N LEU A 277 -24.13 3.24 2.63
CA LEU A 277 -25.35 3.29 3.41
C LEU A 277 -25.21 4.20 4.64
N PRO A 278 -26.33 4.79 5.11
CA PRO A 278 -26.37 5.49 6.39
C PRO A 278 -26.18 4.50 7.56
N PRO A 279 -25.81 5.00 8.75
CA PRO A 279 -25.67 4.17 9.94
C PRO A 279 -27.04 3.71 10.47
N GLU A 280 -27.41 2.50 10.16
CA GLU A 280 -28.64 1.86 10.64
C GLU A 280 -28.41 0.39 10.96
N VAL A 281 -29.22 -0.17 11.81
CA VAL A 281 -29.25 -1.60 12.07
C VAL A 281 -29.92 -2.29 10.90
N LEU A 282 -29.15 -3.08 10.15
CA LEU A 282 -29.64 -3.82 9.00
C LEU A 282 -30.12 -5.21 9.41
N LYS A 283 -31.04 -5.78 8.63
CA LYS A 283 -31.37 -7.21 8.76
C LYS A 283 -30.20 -8.03 8.21
N PRO A 284 -29.87 -9.18 8.84
CA PRO A 284 -28.85 -10.07 8.32
C PRO A 284 -29.12 -10.52 6.89
N GLY A 285 -28.11 -10.47 6.03
CA GLY A 285 -28.22 -10.87 4.63
C GLY A 285 -27.44 -9.99 3.66
N VAL A 286 -27.79 -10.09 2.38
CA VAL A 286 -27.20 -9.32 1.29
C VAL A 286 -27.86 -7.97 1.15
N HIS A 287 -27.08 -6.90 1.15
CA HIS A 287 -27.51 -5.52 1.00
C HIS A 287 -27.09 -4.88 -0.32
N GLY A 288 -26.37 -5.62 -1.13
CA GLY A 288 -25.96 -5.21 -2.47
C GLY A 288 -25.01 -6.21 -3.09
N VAL A 289 -25.09 -6.35 -4.38
CA VAL A 289 -24.15 -7.14 -5.20
C VAL A 289 -23.64 -6.24 -6.29
N ILE A 290 -22.35 -5.98 -6.28
CA ILE A 290 -21.69 -5.16 -7.30
C ILE A 290 -20.93 -6.09 -8.21
N THR A 291 -21.13 -5.95 -9.51
CA THR A 291 -20.48 -6.81 -10.51
C THR A 291 -19.65 -6.02 -11.50
N ALA A 292 -18.62 -6.65 -12.02
CA ALA A 292 -17.86 -6.18 -13.17
C ALA A 292 -17.36 -7.35 -14.00
N ASP A 293 -17.14 -7.10 -15.28
CA ASP A 293 -16.46 -8.04 -16.16
C ASP A 293 -14.95 -7.88 -15.98
N ILE A 294 -14.29 -8.99 -15.62
CA ILE A 294 -12.85 -9.09 -15.43
C ILE A 294 -12.21 -9.59 -16.72
N ASP A 295 -11.21 -8.86 -17.22
CA ASP A 295 -10.31 -9.29 -18.29
C ASP A 295 -8.89 -9.40 -17.73
N LEU A 296 -8.39 -10.62 -17.57
CA LEU A 296 -7.07 -10.87 -16.99
C LEU A 296 -5.91 -10.31 -17.82
N SER A 297 -6.11 -10.08 -19.12
CA SER A 297 -5.07 -9.55 -19.99
C SER A 297 -4.69 -8.11 -19.63
N VAL A 298 -5.61 -7.36 -19.03
CA VAL A 298 -5.43 -5.94 -18.67
C VAL A 298 -4.31 -5.73 -17.66
N GLY A 299 -4.12 -6.67 -16.72
CA GLY A 299 -3.12 -6.53 -15.64
C GLY A 299 -1.67 -6.74 -16.08
N LYS A 300 -1.45 -7.62 -17.06
CA LYS A 300 -0.10 -8.07 -17.43
C LYS A 300 0.88 -6.95 -17.83
N PRO A 301 0.49 -5.94 -18.66
CA PRO A 301 1.39 -4.83 -18.98
C PRO A 301 1.78 -4.00 -17.75
N PHE A 302 0.85 -3.76 -16.83
CA PHE A 302 1.12 -3.00 -15.60
C PHE A 302 2.07 -3.74 -14.67
N GLN A 303 1.88 -5.05 -14.49
CA GLN A 303 2.79 -5.89 -13.71
C GLN A 303 4.20 -5.90 -14.32
N ALA A 304 4.29 -6.07 -15.63
CA ALA A 304 5.57 -6.09 -16.34
C ALA A 304 6.33 -4.78 -16.14
N ASP A 305 5.67 -3.61 -16.29
CA ASP A 305 6.29 -2.30 -16.04
C ASP A 305 6.75 -2.15 -14.59
N LEU A 306 5.88 -2.48 -13.63
CA LEU A 306 6.23 -2.42 -12.20
C LEU A 306 7.44 -3.28 -11.85
N LEU A 307 7.53 -4.49 -12.40
CA LEU A 307 8.63 -5.42 -12.13
C LEU A 307 9.92 -5.03 -12.83
N GLN A 308 9.84 -4.53 -14.06
CA GLN A 308 10.99 -4.06 -14.82
C GLN A 308 11.68 -2.85 -14.16
N ARG A 309 10.91 -1.97 -13.52
CA ARG A 309 11.43 -0.78 -12.84
C ARG A 309 12.09 -1.08 -11.50
N ARG A 310 11.93 -2.29 -10.94
CA ARG A 310 12.51 -2.64 -9.64
C ARG A 310 14.03 -2.71 -9.67
N ARG A 311 14.63 -2.35 -8.55
CA ARG A 311 16.08 -2.41 -8.32
C ARG A 311 16.40 -3.13 -7.01
N PRO A 312 16.20 -4.46 -6.98
CA PRO A 312 16.35 -5.27 -5.76
C PRO A 312 17.69 -5.11 -5.05
N GLU A 313 18.74 -4.79 -5.80
CA GLU A 313 20.09 -4.54 -5.26
C GLU A 313 20.16 -3.33 -4.32
N LEU A 314 19.18 -2.43 -4.38
CA LEU A 314 19.08 -1.26 -3.50
C LEU A 314 18.18 -1.51 -2.27
N TYR A 315 17.44 -2.62 -2.23
CA TYR A 315 16.39 -2.84 -1.24
C TYR A 315 16.84 -3.61 0.00
N GLY A 316 18.12 -3.94 0.13
CA GLY A 316 18.63 -4.73 1.24
C GLY A 316 18.27 -4.18 2.62
N LEU A 317 18.21 -2.85 2.78
CA LEU A 317 17.82 -2.21 4.03
C LEU A 317 16.39 -2.58 4.45
N LEU A 318 15.47 -2.74 3.50
CA LEU A 318 14.06 -3.07 3.80
C LEU A 318 13.92 -4.45 4.47
N SER A 319 14.83 -5.38 4.20
CA SER A 319 14.82 -6.70 4.82
C SER A 319 15.63 -6.76 6.12
N LEU A 320 16.64 -5.90 6.27
CA LEU A 320 17.57 -5.93 7.40
C LEU A 320 17.24 -4.89 8.46
N PHE A 321 16.34 -3.97 8.14
CA PHE A 321 16.05 -2.84 9.00
C PHE A 321 15.42 -3.28 10.32
N ARG A 322 16.06 -2.87 11.41
CA ARG A 322 15.49 -2.89 12.75
C ARG A 322 15.24 -1.45 13.17
N SER A 323 14.02 -1.15 13.53
CA SER A 323 13.73 0.14 14.08
C SER A 323 14.58 0.41 15.32
N PRO A 324 15.35 1.52 15.38
CA PRO A 324 16.02 1.88 16.60
C PRO A 324 14.97 2.13 17.69
N THR A 325 15.12 1.44 18.81
CA THR A 325 14.27 1.65 19.97
C THR A 325 14.55 3.05 20.53
N ASN A 326 13.55 3.91 20.54
CA ASN A 326 13.42 5.10 21.40
C ASN A 326 14.43 6.26 21.30
N ALA A 327 15.46 6.20 20.48
CA ALA A 327 16.51 7.23 20.54
C ALA A 327 16.04 8.64 20.09
N ASP A 328 15.02 8.72 19.25
CA ASP A 328 14.63 9.98 18.61
C ASP A 328 13.22 10.50 18.96
N ALA A 329 12.50 9.78 19.82
CA ALA A 329 11.13 10.14 20.20
C ALA A 329 11.03 11.42 21.05
N THR A 330 12.14 11.95 21.52
CA THR A 330 12.19 13.10 22.43
C THR A 330 12.60 14.42 21.76
N THR A 331 12.95 14.40 20.48
CA THR A 331 13.27 15.63 19.78
C THR A 331 11.98 16.42 19.54
N THR A 332 11.83 17.51 20.27
CA THR A 332 10.80 18.52 20.02
C THR A 332 11.15 19.19 18.69
N VAL A 333 10.59 18.70 17.61
CA VAL A 333 10.79 19.31 16.31
C VAL A 333 9.91 20.55 16.21
N SER A 334 10.48 21.65 15.75
CA SER A 334 9.74 22.85 15.41
C SER A 334 8.62 22.49 14.42
N GLN A 335 7.50 23.22 14.46
CA GLN A 335 6.42 23.07 13.49
C GLN A 335 6.76 23.89 12.22
N PRO A 336 7.52 23.34 11.27
CA PRO A 336 7.98 24.12 10.13
C PRO A 336 6.84 24.45 9.16
N ILE A 337 7.00 25.55 8.44
CA ILE A 337 6.18 25.82 7.26
C ILE A 337 6.79 25.09 6.08
N ILE A 338 6.00 24.25 5.44
CA ILE A 338 6.35 23.57 4.20
C ILE A 338 5.66 24.28 3.05
N ALA A 339 6.43 24.63 2.01
CA ALA A 339 5.94 25.26 0.81
C ALA A 339 6.24 24.40 -0.42
N ALA A 340 5.29 24.35 -1.35
CA ALA A 340 5.49 23.87 -2.70
C ALA A 340 5.21 25.01 -3.67
N GLN A 341 6.09 25.25 -4.63
CA GLN A 341 5.90 26.30 -5.62
C GLN A 341 5.98 25.71 -7.04
N ALA A 342 4.90 25.84 -7.80
CA ALA A 342 4.86 25.44 -9.19
C ALA A 342 5.61 26.42 -10.09
N ALA A 343 6.14 25.93 -11.20
CA ALA A 343 6.72 26.76 -12.24
C ALA A 343 5.71 27.03 -13.36
N SER A 344 5.64 28.29 -13.80
CA SER A 344 4.92 28.71 -14.99
C SER A 344 5.85 29.11 -16.13
N SER A 345 7.12 29.33 -15.83
CA SER A 345 8.16 29.73 -16.78
C SER A 345 9.54 29.32 -16.27
N LYS A 346 10.54 29.37 -17.14
CA LYS A 346 11.96 29.16 -16.80
C LYS A 346 12.61 30.39 -16.16
N ASP A 347 11.82 31.42 -15.85
CA ASP A 347 12.32 32.68 -15.28
C ASP A 347 12.75 32.47 -13.83
N LYS A 348 14.01 32.76 -13.56
CA LYS A 348 14.61 32.68 -12.21
C LYS A 348 13.93 33.61 -11.21
N THR A 349 13.36 34.74 -11.67
CA THR A 349 12.70 35.71 -10.80
C THR A 349 11.30 35.27 -10.36
N ALA A 350 10.77 34.20 -10.93
CA ALA A 350 9.45 33.67 -10.61
C ALA A 350 9.39 32.92 -9.27
N TYR A 351 10.54 32.64 -8.64
CA TYR A 351 10.59 31.83 -7.43
C TYR A 351 10.76 32.67 -6.18
N ASP A 352 9.91 32.39 -5.20
CA ASP A 352 9.94 33.04 -3.89
C ASP A 352 10.97 32.36 -2.96
N PRO A 353 11.50 33.11 -1.96
CA PRO A 353 12.37 32.54 -0.94
C PRO A 353 11.72 31.39 -0.16
N ALA A 354 12.52 30.50 0.43
CA ALA A 354 12.05 29.53 1.38
C ALA A 354 11.33 30.19 2.57
N PRO A 355 10.32 29.54 3.18
CA PRO A 355 9.77 29.98 4.45
C PRO A 355 10.86 29.95 5.53
N THR A 356 10.90 31.00 6.40
CA THR A 356 11.88 31.08 7.49
C THR A 356 11.76 29.86 8.42
N GLY A 357 12.86 29.12 8.60
CA GLY A 357 12.88 27.88 9.36
C GLY A 357 11.99 26.80 8.77
N GLY A 358 11.70 26.84 7.47
CA GLY A 358 10.83 25.90 6.78
C GLY A 358 11.49 25.28 5.56
N LEU A 359 10.67 24.68 4.68
CA LEU A 359 11.08 24.01 3.45
C LEU A 359 10.32 24.55 2.25
N LEU A 360 11.03 24.81 1.15
CA LEU A 360 10.46 25.07 -0.16
C LEU A 360 10.82 23.91 -1.10
N VAL A 361 9.83 23.37 -1.82
CA VAL A 361 10.05 22.41 -2.89
C VAL A 361 9.68 23.04 -4.23
N LEU A 362 10.62 22.99 -5.17
CA LEU A 362 10.51 23.45 -6.55
C LEU A 362 10.18 22.30 -7.49
N PRO A 363 9.67 22.56 -8.70
CA PRO A 363 9.42 21.53 -9.71
C PRO A 363 10.71 20.82 -10.13
N ALA A 364 10.54 19.64 -10.69
CA ALA A 364 11.65 18.97 -11.37
C ALA A 364 12.08 19.79 -12.60
N LEU A 365 13.40 19.88 -12.81
CA LEU A 365 14.01 20.62 -13.93
C LEU A 365 13.53 22.08 -14.02
N PHE A 366 13.38 22.75 -12.88
CA PHE A 366 12.69 24.04 -12.74
C PHE A 366 13.29 25.18 -13.57
N LEU A 367 14.56 25.09 -13.99
CA LEU A 367 15.19 26.05 -14.94
C LEU A 367 15.25 25.56 -16.38
N SER A 368 15.20 24.23 -16.58
CA SER A 368 15.29 23.63 -17.94
C SER A 368 13.93 23.47 -18.62
N GLY A 369 12.86 23.29 -17.84
CA GLY A 369 11.49 23.09 -18.31
C GLY A 369 11.06 21.63 -18.37
N PRO A 370 9.73 21.37 -18.44
CA PRO A 370 9.18 20.02 -18.43
C PRO A 370 9.30 19.30 -19.77
N GLU A 371 9.65 20.02 -20.84
CA GLU A 371 9.48 19.61 -22.24
C GLU A 371 10.46 18.52 -22.70
N SER A 372 11.49 18.24 -21.90
CA SER A 372 12.56 17.33 -22.29
C SER A 372 12.38 15.95 -21.70
N THR A 373 11.29 15.26 -22.05
CA THR A 373 11.12 13.86 -21.60
C THR A 373 12.01 12.91 -22.39
N ASN A 374 12.19 13.12 -23.70
CA ASN A 374 12.97 12.27 -24.57
C ASN A 374 14.36 12.83 -24.87
N ASP A 375 14.50 14.16 -24.92
CA ASP A 375 15.78 14.82 -25.16
C ASP A 375 16.43 15.23 -23.83
N ALA A 376 17.74 15.12 -23.74
CA ALA A 376 18.46 15.57 -22.57
C ALA A 376 18.19 17.06 -22.34
N PRO A 377 17.73 17.47 -21.16
CA PRO A 377 17.61 18.89 -20.83
C PRO A 377 19.00 19.54 -20.81
N ALA A 378 19.05 20.86 -20.68
CA ALA A 378 20.31 21.56 -20.49
C ALA A 378 21.07 20.95 -19.31
N LEU A 379 22.24 20.37 -19.59
CA LEU A 379 23.05 19.70 -18.58
C LEU A 379 23.84 20.72 -17.77
N GLU A 380 23.80 20.59 -16.45
CA GLU A 380 24.54 21.42 -15.49
C GLU A 380 25.63 20.62 -14.80
N VAL A 381 26.70 21.28 -14.39
CA VAL A 381 27.68 20.73 -13.43
C VAL A 381 27.27 21.08 -11.99
N GLN A 382 27.92 20.49 -11.01
CA GLN A 382 27.76 20.90 -9.61
C GLN A 382 28.09 22.40 -9.44
N GLY A 383 27.29 23.13 -8.66
CA GLY A 383 27.41 24.57 -8.52
C GLY A 383 26.83 25.36 -9.71
N GLY A 384 26.14 24.68 -10.63
CA GLY A 384 25.50 25.32 -11.77
C GLY A 384 24.33 26.23 -11.41
N ALA A 385 23.60 26.67 -12.44
CA ALA A 385 22.55 27.68 -12.28
C ALA A 385 21.43 27.25 -11.32
N SER A 386 21.04 25.98 -11.36
CA SER A 386 19.98 25.45 -10.50
C SER A 386 20.40 25.44 -9.02
N GLU A 387 21.59 24.93 -8.71
CA GLU A 387 22.09 24.94 -7.33
C GLU A 387 22.33 26.35 -6.81
N THR A 388 22.83 27.26 -7.65
CA THR A 388 23.03 28.68 -7.29
C THR A 388 21.70 29.32 -6.89
N LEU A 389 20.64 29.12 -7.71
CA LEU A 389 19.33 29.70 -7.37
C LEU A 389 18.73 29.07 -6.11
N MET A 390 18.83 27.75 -5.94
CA MET A 390 18.37 27.10 -4.69
C MET A 390 19.09 27.66 -3.46
N ALA A 391 20.41 27.84 -3.54
CA ALA A 391 21.23 28.42 -2.48
C ALA A 391 20.80 29.86 -2.15
N GLU A 392 20.52 30.69 -3.16
CA GLU A 392 20.03 32.07 -2.98
C GLU A 392 18.65 32.09 -2.31
N LEU A 393 17.69 31.25 -2.77
CA LEU A 393 16.35 31.17 -2.21
C LEU A 393 16.36 30.67 -0.75
N ALA A 394 17.23 29.70 -0.46
CA ALA A 394 17.41 29.15 0.88
C ALA A 394 17.99 30.23 1.84
N LYS A 395 19.06 30.92 1.42
CA LYS A 395 19.72 31.95 2.22
C LYS A 395 18.82 33.15 2.46
N ARG A 396 18.12 33.63 1.42
CA ARG A 396 17.17 34.75 1.53
C ARG A 396 16.03 34.44 2.49
N GLY A 397 15.49 33.21 2.41
CA GLY A 397 14.40 32.77 3.26
C GLY A 397 14.83 32.27 4.63
N LYS A 398 16.12 32.03 4.86
CA LYS A 398 16.63 31.33 6.06
C LYS A 398 15.91 29.97 6.29
N GLY A 399 15.69 29.23 5.22
CA GLY A 399 15.01 27.94 5.19
C GLY A 399 15.69 26.98 4.22
N TYR A 400 15.13 25.82 4.06
CA TYR A 400 15.62 24.77 3.16
C TYR A 400 14.95 24.88 1.80
N VAL A 401 15.69 24.52 0.73
CA VAL A 401 15.14 24.46 -0.64
C VAL A 401 15.50 23.13 -1.29
N VAL A 402 14.52 22.44 -1.85
CA VAL A 402 14.70 21.25 -2.68
C VAL A 402 14.25 21.54 -4.11
N GLY A 403 15.07 21.17 -5.05
CA GLY A 403 14.78 21.25 -6.49
C GLY A 403 15.58 20.20 -7.24
N SER A 404 15.35 20.05 -8.54
CA SER A 404 16.11 19.11 -9.35
C SER A 404 16.59 19.69 -10.67
N TYR A 405 17.65 19.10 -11.20
CA TYR A 405 18.29 19.49 -12.45
C TYR A 405 18.95 18.27 -13.11
N ALA A 406 19.28 18.40 -14.39
CA ALA A 406 20.04 17.40 -15.11
C ALA A 406 21.55 17.62 -14.90
N GLN A 407 22.16 16.76 -14.08
CA GLN A 407 23.57 16.86 -13.74
C GLN A 407 24.44 16.10 -14.74
N LYS A 408 25.43 16.78 -15.30
CA LYS A 408 26.49 16.14 -16.07
C LYS A 408 27.62 15.68 -15.15
N ARG A 409 28.01 14.41 -15.27
CA ARG A 409 29.22 13.85 -14.67
C ARG A 409 29.93 13.00 -15.71
N GLU A 410 31.09 13.46 -16.15
CA GLU A 410 31.84 12.81 -17.23
C GLU A 410 30.96 12.61 -18.49
N ASN A 411 30.73 11.38 -18.89
CA ASN A 411 29.91 11.02 -20.06
C ASN A 411 28.45 10.64 -19.67
N LEU A 412 28.09 10.77 -18.41
CA LEU A 412 26.78 10.41 -17.88
C LEU A 412 25.99 11.67 -17.51
N ALA A 413 24.67 11.57 -17.63
CA ALA A 413 23.74 12.55 -17.12
C ALA A 413 22.83 11.92 -16.06
N PHE A 414 22.58 12.63 -14.97
CA PHE A 414 21.73 12.16 -13.88
C PHE A 414 20.61 13.16 -13.64
N HIS A 415 19.42 12.66 -13.35
CA HIS A 415 18.37 13.52 -12.79
C HIS A 415 18.62 13.65 -11.30
N THR A 416 19.22 14.76 -10.91
CA THR A 416 19.70 15.02 -9.54
C THR A 416 18.73 15.92 -8.81
N VAL A 417 18.30 15.49 -7.62
CA VAL A 417 17.60 16.31 -6.63
C VAL A 417 18.64 16.85 -5.65
N ALA A 418 18.64 18.13 -5.40
CA ALA A 418 19.53 18.75 -4.43
C ALA A 418 18.77 19.43 -3.29
N LEU A 419 19.39 19.49 -2.11
CA LEU A 419 18.89 20.17 -0.93
C LEU A 419 19.86 21.28 -0.54
N ALA A 420 19.39 22.54 -0.57
CA ALA A 420 20.12 23.70 -0.06
C ALA A 420 19.70 23.99 1.38
N GLY A 421 20.67 24.28 2.24
CA GLY A 421 20.47 24.68 3.64
C GLY A 421 20.25 26.17 3.81
N PRO A 422 19.83 26.63 5.01
CA PRO A 422 19.54 28.05 5.31
C PRO A 422 20.74 28.99 5.15
N ASP A 423 21.96 28.48 5.16
CA ASP A 423 23.21 29.18 4.92
C ASP A 423 23.56 29.32 3.43
N GLY A 424 22.77 28.72 2.55
CA GLY A 424 23.00 28.69 1.11
C GLY A 424 23.98 27.61 0.66
N GLN A 425 24.34 26.64 1.52
CA GLN A 425 25.16 25.49 1.10
C GLN A 425 24.27 24.36 0.56
N ILE A 426 24.74 23.69 -0.48
CA ILE A 426 24.12 22.43 -0.92
C ILE A 426 24.58 21.31 0.01
N ILE A 427 23.69 20.86 0.87
CA ILE A 427 23.98 19.89 1.93
C ILE A 427 23.76 18.45 1.52
N ALA A 428 23.00 18.20 0.47
CA ALA A 428 22.79 16.86 -0.08
C ALA A 428 22.42 16.86 -1.55
N ARG A 429 22.74 15.74 -2.21
CA ARG A 429 22.32 15.42 -3.58
C ARG A 429 21.86 13.96 -3.64
N TYR A 430 20.80 13.75 -4.39
CA TYR A 430 20.22 12.45 -4.69
C TYR A 430 20.08 12.31 -6.20
N ASP A 431 20.65 11.27 -6.79
CA ASP A 431 20.42 10.92 -8.18
C ASP A 431 19.25 9.93 -8.25
N ALA A 432 18.29 10.18 -9.12
CA ALA A 432 17.13 9.32 -9.27
C ALA A 432 17.54 7.86 -9.43
N THR A 433 17.12 7.02 -8.49
CA THR A 433 17.40 5.59 -8.53
C THR A 433 16.48 4.86 -9.52
N HIS A 434 15.28 5.40 -9.73
CA HIS A 434 14.26 4.89 -10.63
C HIS A 434 13.79 5.99 -11.59
N PRO A 435 14.68 6.52 -12.46
CA PRO A 435 14.30 7.58 -13.37
C PRO A 435 13.11 7.12 -14.23
N ASP A 436 12.29 8.07 -14.65
CA ASP A 436 11.17 7.81 -15.56
C ASP A 436 11.72 7.11 -16.83
N PRO A 437 11.14 5.98 -17.27
CA PRO A 437 11.55 5.31 -18.49
C PRO A 437 11.56 6.22 -19.73
N LYS A 438 10.71 7.27 -19.73
CA LYS A 438 10.68 8.29 -20.78
C LYS A 438 11.87 9.26 -20.72
N ALA A 439 12.59 9.33 -19.61
CA ALA A 439 13.80 10.13 -19.46
C ALA A 439 15.03 9.31 -19.81
N ALA A 440 15.11 8.79 -21.04
CA ALA A 440 16.18 7.90 -21.51
C ALA A 440 17.60 8.50 -21.38
N TRP A 441 17.71 9.83 -21.21
CA TRP A 441 18.96 10.54 -20.96
C TRP A 441 19.51 10.33 -19.53
N ALA A 442 18.65 9.95 -18.57
CA ALA A 442 19.01 9.89 -17.16
C ALA A 442 19.61 8.55 -16.78
N SER A 443 20.88 8.56 -16.36
CA SER A 443 21.52 7.41 -15.72
C SER A 443 20.93 7.18 -14.33
N GLN A 444 20.90 5.92 -13.91
CA GLN A 444 20.37 5.53 -12.60
C GLN A 444 21.33 5.85 -11.46
N GLY A 445 20.81 6.46 -10.39
CA GLY A 445 21.46 6.59 -9.10
C GLY A 445 21.59 5.23 -8.39
N ASN A 446 22.33 5.18 -7.30
CA ASN A 446 22.67 3.93 -6.60
C ASN A 446 22.39 3.95 -5.08
N ARG A 447 21.74 4.97 -4.56
CA ARG A 447 21.43 5.07 -3.13
C ARG A 447 20.21 5.97 -2.88
N PHE A 448 19.47 5.67 -1.83
CA PHE A 448 18.46 6.57 -1.26
C PHE A 448 19.10 7.55 -0.29
N VAL A 449 18.53 8.75 -0.17
CA VAL A 449 19.07 9.84 0.65
C VAL A 449 18.01 10.39 1.59
N VAL A 450 18.29 10.30 2.90
CA VAL A 450 17.54 10.99 3.95
C VAL A 450 18.50 11.83 4.77
N VAL A 451 18.21 13.13 4.90
CA VAL A 451 19.12 14.12 5.49
C VAL A 451 18.53 14.63 6.80
N PRO A 452 19.24 14.50 7.93
CA PRO A 452 18.83 15.15 9.17
C PRO A 452 18.99 16.68 9.04
N THR A 453 17.96 17.42 9.43
CA THR A 453 17.93 18.88 9.41
C THR A 453 17.30 19.42 10.69
N SER A 454 17.36 20.74 10.89
CA SER A 454 16.71 21.39 12.05
C SER A 454 15.17 21.34 11.99
N ILE A 455 14.59 20.95 10.85
CA ILE A 455 13.14 20.86 10.65
C ILE A 455 12.64 19.42 10.52
N GLY A 456 13.48 18.46 10.83
CA GLY A 456 13.22 17.02 10.67
C GLY A 456 14.12 16.37 9.62
N ARG A 457 13.90 15.10 9.37
CA ARG A 457 14.66 14.30 8.41
C ARG A 457 13.97 14.39 7.04
N ILE A 458 14.69 14.90 6.05
CA ILE A 458 14.16 15.12 4.70
C ILE A 458 14.62 13.98 3.79
N GLY A 459 13.69 13.21 3.27
CA GLY A 459 13.92 12.22 2.21
C GLY A 459 13.81 12.86 0.83
N LEU A 460 14.77 12.61 -0.03
CA LEU A 460 14.84 13.15 -1.39
C LEU A 460 14.42 12.12 -2.42
N THR A 461 13.51 12.48 -3.33
CA THR A 461 13.11 11.67 -4.46
C THR A 461 12.52 12.55 -5.57
N LEU A 462 12.20 11.97 -6.72
CA LEU A 462 11.37 12.62 -7.74
C LEU A 462 9.91 12.16 -7.59
N GLY A 463 8.97 12.99 -8.02
CA GLY A 463 7.55 12.66 -7.99
C GLY A 463 7.22 11.41 -8.80
N GLU A 464 7.90 11.20 -9.91
CA GLU A 464 7.73 10.05 -10.80
C GLU A 464 8.25 8.73 -10.20
N GLU A 465 9.18 8.78 -9.25
CA GLU A 465 9.68 7.61 -8.56
C GLU A 465 8.70 7.05 -7.52
N LEU A 466 7.72 7.85 -7.09
CA LEU A 466 6.70 7.43 -6.11
C LEU A 466 5.78 6.32 -6.64
N GLU A 467 5.78 6.05 -7.94
CA GLU A 467 5.10 4.88 -8.52
C GLU A 467 5.78 3.55 -8.16
N VAL A 468 7.03 3.60 -7.69
CA VAL A 468 7.77 2.43 -7.19
C VAL A 468 7.68 2.42 -5.67
N SER A 469 6.86 1.53 -5.12
CA SER A 469 6.54 1.49 -3.68
C SER A 469 7.78 1.38 -2.79
N GLU A 470 8.82 0.70 -3.26
CA GLU A 470 10.07 0.53 -2.52
C GLU A 470 10.80 1.87 -2.29
N VAL A 471 10.57 2.88 -3.14
CA VAL A 471 11.18 4.22 -2.96
C VAL A 471 10.66 4.87 -1.68
N PHE A 472 9.35 5.08 -1.58
CA PHE A 472 8.81 5.69 -0.36
C PHE A 472 8.91 4.76 0.85
N GLY A 473 8.82 3.43 0.66
CA GLY A 473 9.07 2.44 1.70
C GLY A 473 10.49 2.55 2.26
N HIS A 474 11.49 2.73 1.42
CA HIS A 474 12.88 2.88 1.83
C HIS A 474 13.13 4.20 2.57
N LEU A 475 12.55 5.32 2.08
CA LEU A 475 12.64 6.61 2.77
C LEU A 475 11.97 6.56 4.15
N SER A 476 10.82 5.88 4.25
CA SER A 476 10.16 5.62 5.53
C SER A 476 11.02 4.77 6.47
N ALA A 477 11.63 3.69 5.97
CA ALA A 477 12.54 2.84 6.75
C ALA A 477 13.75 3.62 7.27
N GLN A 478 14.25 4.60 6.53
CA GLN A 478 15.29 5.53 6.96
C GLN A 478 14.78 6.65 7.88
N ARG A 479 13.51 6.63 8.28
CA ARG A 479 12.89 7.62 9.18
C ARG A 479 12.79 9.02 8.59
N ALA A 480 12.47 9.15 7.32
CA ALA A 480 12.10 10.44 6.77
C ALA A 480 10.85 10.97 7.46
N ASP A 481 10.90 12.22 7.91
CA ASP A 481 9.73 12.94 8.44
C ASP A 481 8.99 13.65 7.30
N ILE A 482 9.75 14.09 6.30
CA ILE A 482 9.25 14.77 5.11
C ILE A 482 9.86 14.11 3.88
N ILE A 483 9.05 13.72 2.93
CA ILE A 483 9.48 13.35 1.58
C ILE A 483 9.32 14.56 0.68
N ALA A 484 10.42 15.09 0.17
CA ALA A 484 10.44 16.17 -0.80
C ALA A 484 10.61 15.61 -2.21
N ALA A 485 9.59 15.78 -3.05
CA ALA A 485 9.47 15.15 -4.34
C ALA A 485 9.21 16.16 -5.48
N PRO A 486 10.24 16.87 -5.99
CA PRO A 486 10.13 17.60 -7.23
C PRO A 486 9.54 16.71 -8.35
N ALA A 487 8.55 17.21 -9.08
CA ALA A 487 7.91 16.49 -10.18
C ALA A 487 7.91 17.31 -11.47
N ARG A 488 7.91 16.63 -12.62
CA ARG A 488 7.71 17.32 -13.91
C ARG A 488 6.24 17.69 -14.07
N GLN A 489 5.40 16.69 -13.94
CA GLN A 489 3.95 16.83 -13.94
C GLN A 489 3.38 15.98 -12.81
N ILE A 490 2.36 16.52 -12.17
CA ILE A 490 1.61 15.80 -11.16
C ILE A 490 0.29 15.44 -11.84
N GLY A 491 0.22 14.20 -12.33
CA GLY A 491 -0.92 13.71 -13.09
C GLY A 491 -1.08 12.19 -12.90
N GLY A 492 -1.83 11.58 -13.78
CA GLY A 492 -2.13 10.15 -13.75
C GLY A 492 -3.49 9.85 -13.12
N VAL A 493 -3.64 8.69 -12.49
CA VAL A 493 -4.89 8.31 -11.83
C VAL A 493 -5.16 9.20 -10.62
N THR A 494 -6.40 9.66 -10.49
CA THR A 494 -6.85 10.46 -9.35
C THR A 494 -7.42 9.58 -8.25
N LEU A 495 -7.53 10.15 -7.05
CA LEU A 495 -8.20 9.49 -5.93
C LEU A 495 -9.69 9.32 -6.24
N GLN A 496 -10.17 8.07 -6.25
CA GLN A 496 -11.54 7.71 -6.64
C GLN A 496 -12.37 7.14 -5.48
N ILE A 497 -11.97 7.44 -4.26
CA ILE A 497 -12.71 7.01 -3.07
C ILE A 497 -13.93 7.90 -2.88
N ASP A 498 -15.07 7.28 -2.55
CA ASP A 498 -16.28 8.03 -2.22
C ASP A 498 -16.01 8.93 -1.01
N PRO A 499 -16.27 10.24 -1.10
CA PRO A 499 -16.09 11.16 0.02
C PRO A 499 -16.82 10.75 1.30
N LYS A 500 -17.93 10.02 1.18
CA LYS A 500 -18.66 9.47 2.34
C LYS A 500 -17.87 8.40 3.11
N LEU A 501 -16.87 7.77 2.47
CA LEU A 501 -15.98 6.79 3.09
C LEU A 501 -14.76 7.44 3.75
N MET A 502 -14.59 8.75 3.64
CA MET A 502 -13.44 9.49 4.12
C MET A 502 -13.81 10.36 5.32
N LEU A 503 -12.93 10.46 6.30
CA LEU A 503 -13.08 11.42 7.42
C LEU A 503 -12.79 12.86 6.99
N THR A 504 -11.96 13.04 5.97
CA THR A 504 -11.62 14.34 5.39
C THR A 504 -12.00 14.36 3.93
N GLN A 505 -12.56 15.50 3.48
CA GLN A 505 -12.85 15.69 2.08
C GLN A 505 -11.57 15.99 1.31
N HIS A 506 -11.43 15.40 0.13
CA HIS A 506 -10.36 15.69 -0.80
C HIS A 506 -10.81 16.68 -1.86
N PRO A 507 -9.91 17.57 -2.30
CA PRO A 507 -10.15 18.35 -3.50
C PRO A 507 -10.41 17.42 -4.71
N PRO A 508 -11.25 17.83 -5.65
CA PRO A 508 -11.34 17.16 -6.94
C PRO A 508 -9.94 17.02 -7.58
N ASN A 509 -9.75 15.96 -8.35
CA ASN A 509 -8.49 15.69 -9.04
C ASN A 509 -7.26 15.51 -8.14
N THR A 510 -7.46 15.13 -6.88
CA THR A 510 -6.35 14.76 -5.99
C THR A 510 -5.51 13.66 -6.64
N PRO A 511 -4.20 13.87 -6.87
CA PRO A 511 -3.35 12.87 -7.49
C PRO A 511 -3.16 11.68 -6.55
N PHE A 512 -3.46 10.49 -7.04
CA PHE A 512 -3.51 9.30 -6.20
C PHE A 512 -2.12 8.85 -5.73
N VAL A 513 -1.11 8.84 -6.60
CA VAL A 513 0.22 8.28 -6.27
C VAL A 513 0.91 9.01 -5.10
N PRO A 514 1.07 10.35 -5.10
CA PRO A 514 1.67 11.02 -3.96
C PRO A 514 0.80 10.95 -2.69
N TYR A 515 -0.54 10.94 -2.83
CA TYR A 515 -1.44 10.70 -1.71
C TYR A 515 -1.17 9.32 -1.07
N ALA A 516 -1.13 8.27 -1.89
CA ALA A 516 -0.88 6.91 -1.42
C ALA A 516 0.51 6.76 -0.80
N ALA A 517 1.53 7.37 -1.40
CA ALA A 517 2.90 7.34 -0.87
C ALA A 517 2.98 7.97 0.52
N ALA A 518 2.38 9.13 0.75
CA ALA A 518 2.33 9.77 2.07
C ALA A 518 1.62 8.90 3.10
N LYS A 519 0.44 8.38 2.73
CA LYS A 519 -0.39 7.54 3.59
C LYS A 519 0.31 6.23 3.97
N LEU A 520 0.85 5.53 3.00
CA LEU A 520 1.46 4.22 3.19
C LEU A 520 2.83 4.29 3.88
N SER A 521 3.58 5.38 3.68
CA SER A 521 4.85 5.63 4.37
C SER A 521 4.70 6.30 5.73
N GLN A 522 3.51 6.82 6.05
CA GLN A 522 3.24 7.60 7.27
C GLN A 522 4.20 8.81 7.42
N THR A 523 4.47 9.49 6.30
CA THR A 523 5.34 10.67 6.23
C THR A 523 4.59 11.87 5.66
N TRP A 524 5.05 13.08 5.97
CA TRP A 524 4.68 14.24 5.18
C TRP A 524 5.30 14.12 3.80
N LEU A 525 4.50 14.39 2.76
CA LEU A 525 4.97 14.41 1.39
C LEU A 525 4.63 15.76 0.75
N VAL A 526 5.62 16.41 0.18
CA VAL A 526 5.47 17.65 -0.55
C VAL A 526 5.99 17.50 -1.97
N THR A 527 5.17 17.89 -2.94
CA THR A 527 5.52 17.81 -4.35
C THR A 527 5.14 19.09 -5.08
N ALA A 528 5.99 19.52 -5.98
CA ALA A 528 5.78 20.66 -6.87
C ALA A 528 6.08 20.25 -8.31
N GLY A 529 5.24 20.68 -9.24
CA GLY A 529 5.37 20.42 -10.65
C GLY A 529 5.22 21.68 -11.51
N TRP A 530 5.27 21.52 -12.81
CA TRP A 530 5.02 22.58 -13.77
C TRP A 530 3.53 22.82 -13.93
N ASN A 531 3.14 24.09 -14.07
CA ASN A 531 1.75 24.46 -14.29
C ASN A 531 1.21 23.85 -15.57
N GLY A 532 0.06 23.24 -15.44
CA GLY A 532 -0.75 22.69 -16.51
C GLY A 532 -2.22 23.05 -16.30
N SER A 533 -3.14 22.28 -16.83
CA SER A 533 -4.58 22.40 -16.61
C SER A 533 -4.98 22.07 -15.17
N GLU A 534 -4.18 21.27 -14.47
CA GLU A 534 -4.44 20.78 -13.11
C GLU A 534 -3.51 21.45 -12.08
N PRO A 535 -3.89 21.44 -10.78
CA PRO A 535 -3.02 21.94 -9.72
C PRO A 535 -1.68 21.20 -9.69
N SER A 536 -0.60 21.95 -9.64
CA SER A 536 0.77 21.44 -9.76
C SER A 536 1.53 21.44 -8.43
N THR A 537 0.86 21.72 -7.31
CA THR A 537 1.46 21.71 -5.96
C THR A 537 0.58 20.99 -5.00
N TRP A 538 1.17 20.03 -4.27
CA TRP A 538 0.43 19.20 -3.31
C TRP A 538 1.25 18.96 -2.06
N LEU A 539 0.55 18.89 -0.94
CA LEU A 539 1.09 18.49 0.34
C LEU A 539 0.13 17.52 1.01
N PHE A 540 0.66 16.37 1.41
CA PHE A 540 -0.08 15.31 2.08
C PHE A 540 0.58 15.02 3.42
N GLY A 541 -0.24 14.81 4.45
CA GLY A 541 0.23 14.41 5.77
C GLY A 541 0.07 12.91 6.03
N PRO A 542 0.72 12.41 7.09
CA PRO A 542 0.53 11.05 7.56
C PRO A 542 -0.88 10.84 8.14
N GLU A 543 -1.37 9.62 8.16
CA GLU A 543 -2.63 9.30 8.84
C GLU A 543 -2.51 9.48 10.37
N PRO A 544 -3.58 9.89 11.07
CA PRO A 544 -4.92 10.22 10.56
C PRO A 544 -5.07 11.62 9.98
N VAL A 545 -4.02 12.41 9.96
CA VAL A 545 -4.07 13.80 9.49
C VAL A 545 -3.72 13.84 8.01
N ILE A 546 -4.76 13.85 7.18
CA ILE A 546 -4.61 14.15 5.77
C ILE A 546 -5.11 15.57 5.58
N GLU A 547 -4.20 16.52 5.58
CA GLU A 547 -4.52 17.84 5.13
C GLU A 547 -3.98 17.99 3.72
N THR A 548 -4.89 17.98 2.78
CA THR A 548 -4.58 18.26 1.39
C THR A 548 -4.72 19.76 1.18
N ALA A 549 -3.66 20.38 0.75
CA ALA A 549 -3.77 21.76 0.32
C ALA A 549 -3.37 21.87 -1.14
N PRO A 550 -4.28 22.20 -2.05
CA PRO A 550 -4.03 23.31 -2.93
C PRO A 550 -4.78 24.52 -2.39
N ARG A 551 -4.24 25.22 -1.42
CA ARG A 551 -4.72 26.57 -1.18
C ARG A 551 -3.96 27.45 -2.15
N ARG A 552 -4.62 27.82 -3.25
CA ARG A 552 -4.17 29.01 -4.00
C ARG A 552 -4.29 30.19 -3.04
N ASN A 553 -3.18 30.83 -2.72
CA ASN A 553 -3.24 32.13 -2.07
C ASN A 553 -4.17 33.03 -2.90
N ALA A 554 -4.94 33.90 -2.26
CA ALA A 554 -5.93 34.78 -2.87
C ALA A 554 -5.39 35.70 -4.00
N ALA A 555 -4.09 35.70 -4.23
CA ALA A 555 -3.38 36.48 -5.24
C ALA A 555 -2.97 35.71 -6.51
N GLY A 556 -3.46 34.48 -6.73
CA GLY A 556 -3.10 33.72 -7.92
C GLY A 556 -1.68 33.15 -7.92
N SER A 557 -1.00 33.11 -6.77
CA SER A 557 0.33 32.55 -6.67
C SER A 557 0.28 31.02 -6.85
N ASN A 558 1.23 30.50 -7.61
CA ASN A 558 1.42 29.06 -7.82
C ASN A 558 2.07 28.39 -6.60
N ARG A 559 1.98 29.01 -5.43
CA ARG A 559 2.63 28.57 -4.19
C ARG A 559 1.60 28.17 -3.16
N VAL A 560 1.82 27.01 -2.55
CA VAL A 560 1.06 26.49 -1.41
C VAL A 560 1.97 26.43 -0.21
N GLU A 561 1.50 26.91 0.93
CA GLU A 561 2.20 26.84 2.20
C GLU A 561 1.32 26.20 3.27
N TYR A 562 1.91 25.36 4.08
CA TYR A 562 1.26 24.72 5.20
C TYR A 562 2.19 24.60 6.39
N ARG A 563 1.70 24.99 7.57
CA ARG A 563 2.41 24.75 8.82
C ARG A 563 2.06 23.35 9.31
N ILE A 564 3.06 22.51 9.44
CA ILE A 564 2.88 21.17 10.02
C ILE A 564 2.46 21.35 11.47
N THR A 565 1.27 20.88 11.79
CA THR A 565 0.66 20.96 13.12
C THR A 565 0.69 19.63 13.86
N THR A 566 0.85 18.55 13.13
CA THR A 566 0.95 17.20 13.70
C THR A 566 2.29 17.06 14.39
N PRO A 567 2.34 16.68 15.66
CA PRO A 567 3.61 16.46 16.34
C PRO A 567 4.39 15.32 15.67
N TRP A 568 5.66 15.55 15.37
CA TRP A 568 6.58 14.57 14.81
C TRP A 568 6.62 13.23 15.57
N PRO A 569 6.53 13.20 16.91
CA PRO A 569 6.45 11.94 17.64
C PRO A 569 5.30 11.02 17.20
N GLY A 570 4.17 11.60 16.78
CA GLY A 570 3.05 10.82 16.24
C GLY A 570 3.38 10.15 14.91
N THR A 571 4.06 10.86 14.02
CA THR A 571 4.56 10.31 12.75
C THR A 571 5.54 9.17 13.00
N TYR A 572 6.50 9.35 13.90
CA TYR A 572 7.45 8.31 14.28
C TYR A 572 6.78 7.07 14.84
N ILE A 573 5.81 7.22 15.72
CA ILE A 573 5.08 6.09 16.30
C ILE A 573 4.33 5.31 15.20
N ASN A 574 3.74 6.01 14.25
CA ASN A 574 3.02 5.37 13.15
C ASN A 574 3.98 4.66 12.18
N GLN A 575 5.08 5.30 11.80
CA GLN A 575 6.15 4.66 11.01
C GLN A 575 6.72 3.44 11.75
N GLN A 576 6.93 3.57 13.06
CA GLN A 576 7.41 2.49 13.89
C GLN A 576 6.47 1.27 13.84
N LYS A 577 5.17 1.49 13.96
CA LYS A 577 4.17 0.43 13.86
C LYS A 577 4.19 -0.25 12.49
N LEU A 578 4.33 0.52 11.41
CA LEU A 578 4.42 -0.01 10.06
C LEU A 578 5.71 -0.81 9.83
N ILE A 579 6.83 -0.34 10.36
CA ILE A 579 8.14 -0.97 10.17
C ILE A 579 8.33 -2.17 11.09
N ASP A 580 7.99 -2.04 12.36
CA ASP A 580 8.19 -3.11 13.36
C ASP A 580 7.14 -4.20 13.27
N GLY A 581 6.03 -3.91 12.66
CA GLY A 581 4.89 -4.76 12.82
C GLY A 581 4.84 -5.92 11.86
N GLN A 582 5.49 -5.91 10.65
CA GLN A 582 4.54 -6.55 9.87
C GLN A 582 4.95 -7.48 8.77
N LEU A 583 5.63 -7.11 7.78
CA LEU A 583 5.93 -8.02 6.71
C LEU A 583 7.38 -7.97 6.30
N PRO A 584 7.97 -9.12 6.17
CA PRO A 584 9.28 -9.22 5.58
C PRO A 584 9.19 -8.92 4.09
N LEU A 585 9.63 -7.75 3.73
CA LEU A 585 9.47 -7.20 2.40
C LEU A 585 10.15 -7.95 1.28
N ASN A 586 11.21 -8.68 1.60
CA ASN A 586 12.03 -9.33 0.60
C ASN A 586 11.97 -10.85 0.65
N THR A 587 11.22 -11.38 1.58
CA THR A 587 11.11 -12.81 1.73
C THR A 587 9.77 -13.28 1.29
N ILE A 588 9.79 -14.06 0.33
CA ILE A 588 8.65 -14.62 -0.33
C ILE A 588 8.84 -16.12 -0.36
N PRO A 589 7.81 -16.82 -0.10
CA PRO A 589 6.83 -16.72 0.97
C PRO A 589 7.42 -17.30 2.24
N LEU A 590 7.35 -16.60 3.32
CA LEU A 590 7.59 -17.23 4.61
C LEU A 590 6.39 -18.07 4.96
N VAL A 591 6.52 -19.31 4.71
CA VAL A 591 5.75 -20.30 5.46
C VAL A 591 6.35 -20.32 6.85
N LEU A 592 5.76 -19.58 7.76
CA LEU A 592 6.17 -19.66 9.16
C LEU A 592 5.84 -21.07 9.66
N ASP A 593 6.88 -21.85 9.94
CA ASP A 593 6.69 -23.09 10.65
C ASP A 593 6.24 -22.78 12.08
N THR A 594 4.94 -22.92 12.33
CA THR A 594 4.32 -22.66 13.63
C THR A 594 4.89 -23.52 14.76
N LYS A 595 5.55 -24.64 14.43
CA LYS A 595 6.21 -25.54 15.38
C LYS A 595 7.66 -25.16 15.63
N SER A 596 8.23 -24.25 14.85
CA SER A 596 9.60 -23.82 15.04
C SER A 596 9.76 -23.06 16.37
N LYS A 597 10.92 -23.23 17.00
CA LYS A 597 11.27 -22.46 18.19
C LYS A 597 11.19 -20.95 17.90
N CYS A 598 11.57 -20.54 16.74
CA CYS A 598 11.52 -19.17 16.26
C CYS A 598 10.09 -18.60 16.29
N PHE A 599 9.11 -19.36 15.81
CA PHE A 599 7.72 -18.95 15.86
C PHE A 599 7.19 -18.86 17.30
N GLN A 600 7.61 -19.74 18.20
CA GLN A 600 7.22 -19.70 19.61
C GLN A 600 7.84 -18.50 20.33
N ASP A 601 9.08 -18.17 20.03
CA ASP A 601 9.80 -17.06 20.63
C ASP A 601 9.25 -15.67 20.22
N TRP A 602 8.76 -15.50 19.00
CA TRP A 602 8.22 -14.20 18.57
C TRP A 602 6.91 -13.81 19.25
N LYS A 603 6.12 -14.76 19.70
CA LYS A 603 4.92 -14.47 20.50
C LYS A 603 5.24 -13.69 21.77
N GLN A 604 6.46 -13.78 22.27
CA GLN A 604 6.93 -13.14 23.49
C GLN A 604 7.68 -11.82 23.22
N ALA A 605 8.09 -11.59 21.98
CA ALA A 605 8.88 -10.42 21.61
C ALA A 605 8.05 -9.46 20.74
N SER A 606 8.00 -8.19 21.07
CA SER A 606 7.51 -7.18 20.17
C SER A 606 8.39 -7.16 18.91
N GLY A 607 7.84 -7.55 17.77
CA GLY A 607 8.60 -7.61 16.52
C GLY A 607 8.94 -9.03 16.08
N TRP A 608 7.92 -9.78 15.81
CA TRP A 608 7.96 -11.20 15.43
C TRP A 608 8.86 -11.55 14.23
N LEU A 609 9.09 -10.63 13.36
CA LEU A 609 9.96 -10.84 12.19
C LEU A 609 11.44 -10.96 12.54
N ARG A 610 11.86 -10.47 13.69
CA ARG A 610 13.27 -10.44 14.08
C ARG A 610 13.83 -11.78 14.49
N ALA A 611 12.97 -12.67 14.98
CA ALA A 611 13.41 -13.94 15.52
C ALA A 611 13.55 -15.03 14.47
N CYS A 612 12.93 -14.86 13.30
CA CYS A 612 12.83 -15.91 12.28
C CYS A 612 13.65 -15.64 11.01
N TRP A 613 14.55 -14.65 11.10
CA TRP A 613 15.40 -14.20 9.96
C TRP A 613 16.87 -14.34 10.25
#